data_8be52d4d9eb02592a7c93be97e8d0a2b
#
_entry.id   8be52d4d9eb02592a7c93be97e8d0a2b
#
_cell.length_a   1.000
_cell.length_b   1.000
_cell.length_c   1.000
_cell.angle_alpha   90.00
_cell.angle_beta   90.00
_cell.angle_gamma   90.00
#
_symmetry.space_group_name_H-M   'P 1'
#
loop_
_entity.id
_entity.type
_entity.pdbx_description
1 polymer ?
#
loop_
_entity_poly.entity_id
_entity_poly.type
_entity_poly.pdbx_seq_one_letter_code
_entity_poly.pdbx_strand_id
1 'polypeptide(L)'
;MPVAKKKTVAKKKPVVKENTVVAKPVLQKIEMPKTPTRENGTVVLVTGGFDPLHSGHLDYIDAAKELGREESWHGAKVVVGVNSDEWLTRKKGKFFMPVEERVRLLLAMRNVDQVITFDDSDDSSMNAIHITRHMFPNEHIIFANGGDRTSANIKEMNFPDSNLSFSFGIGGDKTQSSSDLLGEWAAPRTERDWGYYRVLHEFSRECKIKELTVDPGSSLSMQRHQGRSEFWFVASGVATVYTVAYPNDPKRDVGDILMGKISKHDSTWIPKNEWHRLVNHESEPLTVCEIQFGDNCVEEDIERVFRNKL
;
A
#
# COMPACT_ATOMS: atom_id res chain seq x y z
N MET A 1 68.27 7.75 23.90
CA MET A 1 67.02 8.37 23.41
C MET A 1 66.67 7.69 22.09
N PRO A 2 65.60 6.89 22.00
CA PRO A 2 65.17 6.35 20.71
C PRO A 2 64.04 7.19 20.16
N VAL A 3 64.15 7.45 18.84
CA VAL A 3 63.28 8.24 17.99
C VAL A 3 61.92 7.55 17.80
N ALA A 4 60.82 8.26 18.06
CA ALA A 4 59.46 7.78 17.87
C ALA A 4 59.10 7.75 16.34
N LYS A 5 58.76 6.56 15.84
CA LYS A 5 58.21 6.39 14.50
C LYS A 5 56.72 6.82 14.46
N LYS A 6 56.40 7.86 13.70
CA LYS A 6 55.04 8.26 13.36
C LYS A 6 54.40 7.20 12.47
N LYS A 7 53.27 6.60 12.94
CA LYS A 7 52.40 5.77 12.12
C LYS A 7 51.52 6.67 11.24
N THR A 8 51.69 6.55 9.93
CA THR A 8 50.87 7.20 8.93
C THR A 8 49.56 6.44 8.83
N VAL A 9 48.42 7.09 9.14
CA VAL A 9 47.07 6.55 8.94
C VAL A 9 46.68 6.74 7.49
N ALA A 10 46.55 5.62 6.75
CA ALA A 10 46.09 5.65 5.38
C ALA A 10 44.58 6.00 5.32
N LYS A 11 44.27 7.12 4.68
CA LYS A 11 42.87 7.51 4.36
C LYS A 11 42.29 6.55 3.33
N LYS A 12 41.26 5.78 3.72
CA LYS A 12 40.44 4.99 2.77
C LYS A 12 39.72 5.96 1.82
N LYS A 13 39.93 5.79 0.53
CA LYS A 13 39.14 6.45 -0.53
C LYS A 13 37.68 5.97 -0.49
N PRO A 14 36.67 6.82 -0.76
CA PRO A 14 35.31 6.41 -0.87
C PRO A 14 35.15 5.48 -2.08
N VAL A 15 34.50 4.34 -1.85
CA VAL A 15 34.09 3.40 -2.92
C VAL A 15 32.96 4.08 -3.71
N VAL A 16 33.27 4.48 -4.94
CA VAL A 16 32.26 4.91 -5.91
C VAL A 16 31.48 3.66 -6.30
N LYS A 17 30.18 3.62 -5.97
CA LYS A 17 29.28 2.60 -6.45
C LYS A 17 29.19 2.75 -7.97
N GLU A 18 29.66 1.75 -8.72
CA GLU A 18 29.46 1.65 -10.15
C GLU A 18 27.95 1.68 -10.45
N ASN A 19 27.55 2.63 -11.30
CA ASN A 19 26.22 2.66 -11.88
C ASN A 19 26.01 1.36 -12.67
N THR A 20 25.18 0.50 -12.15
CA THR A 20 24.72 -0.68 -12.89
C THR A 20 23.92 -0.17 -14.09
N VAL A 21 24.53 -0.19 -15.25
CA VAL A 21 23.83 0.04 -16.53
C VAL A 21 22.86 -1.10 -16.69
N VAL A 22 21.57 -0.81 -16.53
CA VAL A 22 20.51 -1.77 -16.84
C VAL A 22 20.62 -2.10 -18.31
N ALA A 23 21.04 -3.33 -18.60
CA ALA A 23 21.13 -3.85 -19.97
C ALA A 23 19.76 -3.70 -20.64
N LYS A 24 19.73 -3.06 -21.82
CA LYS A 24 18.52 -3.01 -22.65
C LYS A 24 18.03 -4.44 -22.88
N PRO A 25 16.73 -4.72 -22.75
CA PRO A 25 16.21 -6.05 -23.01
C PRO A 25 16.61 -6.48 -24.42
N VAL A 26 17.16 -7.67 -24.52
CA VAL A 26 17.45 -8.34 -25.79
C VAL A 26 16.14 -8.35 -26.58
N LEU A 27 16.18 -7.84 -27.81
CA LEU A 27 15.06 -7.87 -28.75
C LEU A 27 14.55 -9.32 -28.85
N GLN A 28 13.48 -9.61 -28.14
CA GLN A 28 12.72 -10.83 -28.37
C GLN A 28 12.21 -10.78 -29.80
N LYS A 29 12.31 -11.92 -30.47
CA LYS A 29 11.84 -12.15 -31.84
C LYS A 29 10.46 -11.54 -31.96
N ILE A 30 10.32 -10.48 -32.78
CA ILE A 30 9.03 -9.86 -33.06
C ILE A 30 8.19 -10.94 -33.76
N GLU A 31 7.31 -11.60 -33.02
CA GLU A 31 6.27 -12.38 -33.66
C GLU A 31 5.41 -11.38 -34.43
N MET A 32 5.23 -11.63 -35.73
CA MET A 32 4.35 -10.83 -36.58
C MET A 32 2.95 -10.82 -35.89
N PRO A 33 2.33 -9.65 -35.72
CA PRO A 33 1.02 -9.59 -35.10
C PRO A 33 0.07 -10.51 -35.87
N LYS A 34 -0.70 -11.29 -35.12
CA LYS A 34 -1.77 -12.15 -35.69
C LYS A 34 -2.64 -11.23 -36.54
N THR A 35 -2.92 -11.61 -37.77
CA THR A 35 -3.78 -10.84 -38.68
C THR A 35 -5.13 -10.61 -37.98
N PRO A 36 -5.53 -9.35 -37.71
CA PRO A 36 -6.82 -9.08 -37.09
C PRO A 36 -7.95 -9.65 -37.95
N THR A 37 -8.90 -10.32 -37.32
CA THR A 37 -9.91 -11.15 -38.00
C THR A 37 -11.24 -10.44 -38.21
N ARG A 38 -11.39 -9.16 -37.79
CA ARG A 38 -12.68 -8.48 -37.79
C ARG A 38 -12.72 -7.27 -38.73
N GLU A 39 -13.71 -7.28 -39.63
CA GLU A 39 -14.00 -6.19 -40.55
C GLU A 39 -14.62 -4.97 -39.85
N ASN A 40 -15.32 -5.17 -38.71
CA ASN A 40 -15.91 -4.12 -37.90
C ASN A 40 -14.93 -3.64 -36.83
N GLY A 41 -15.08 -2.39 -36.40
CA GLY A 41 -14.28 -1.82 -35.31
C GLY A 41 -14.45 -2.60 -34.02
N THR A 42 -13.45 -2.47 -33.14
CA THR A 42 -13.46 -3.07 -31.78
C THR A 42 -13.55 -1.98 -30.73
N VAL A 43 -14.34 -2.22 -29.71
CA VAL A 43 -14.44 -1.38 -28.52
C VAL A 43 -13.99 -2.19 -27.31
N VAL A 44 -13.02 -1.69 -26.58
CA VAL A 44 -12.60 -2.29 -25.31
C VAL A 44 -13.21 -1.50 -24.17
N LEU A 45 -14.09 -2.14 -23.41
CA LEU A 45 -14.70 -1.58 -22.22
C LEU A 45 -13.91 -2.02 -21.00
N VAL A 46 -13.46 -1.07 -20.21
CA VAL A 46 -12.86 -1.27 -18.88
C VAL A 46 -13.72 -0.58 -17.83
N THR A 47 -13.82 -1.15 -16.63
CA THR A 47 -14.60 -0.54 -15.54
C THR A 47 -13.82 -0.51 -14.23
N GLY A 48 -14.06 0.51 -13.41
CA GLY A 48 -13.42 0.63 -12.11
C GLY A 48 -13.80 1.87 -11.33
N GLY A 49 -13.37 1.92 -10.07
CA GLY A 49 -13.56 3.09 -9.21
C GLY A 49 -12.61 4.22 -9.55
N PHE A 50 -11.36 3.92 -9.92
CA PHE A 50 -10.31 4.91 -10.25
C PHE A 50 -10.14 5.98 -9.17
N ASP A 51 -10.14 5.56 -7.91
CA ASP A 51 -10.23 6.47 -6.76
C ASP A 51 -9.22 6.14 -5.63
N PRO A 52 -8.08 6.88 -5.57
CA PRO A 52 -7.53 7.75 -6.61
C PRO A 52 -6.96 6.98 -7.82
N LEU A 53 -6.73 7.71 -8.93
CA LEU A 53 -5.95 7.19 -10.05
C LEU A 53 -4.50 6.94 -9.63
N HIS A 54 -3.91 5.84 -10.13
CA HIS A 54 -2.50 5.47 -9.93
C HIS A 54 -1.95 4.73 -11.15
N SER A 55 -0.63 4.47 -11.17
CA SER A 55 0.06 3.84 -12.31
C SER A 55 -0.58 2.52 -12.77
N GLY A 56 -1.02 1.67 -11.84
CA GLY A 56 -1.72 0.43 -12.22
C GLY A 56 -3.02 0.63 -13.01
N HIS A 57 -3.70 1.76 -12.84
CA HIS A 57 -4.84 2.11 -13.70
C HIS A 57 -4.40 2.55 -15.09
N LEU A 58 -3.24 3.25 -15.21
CA LEU A 58 -2.66 3.59 -16.51
C LEU A 58 -2.26 2.32 -17.26
N ASP A 59 -1.55 1.41 -16.59
CA ASP A 59 -1.11 0.13 -17.18
C ASP A 59 -2.31 -0.69 -17.68
N TYR A 60 -3.41 -0.69 -16.91
CA TYR A 60 -4.66 -1.35 -17.27
C TYR A 60 -5.31 -0.75 -18.52
N ILE A 61 -5.38 0.58 -18.61
CA ILE A 61 -5.97 1.29 -19.76
C ILE A 61 -5.06 1.14 -21.00
N ASP A 62 -3.75 1.23 -20.83
CA ASP A 62 -2.78 1.06 -21.92
C ASP A 62 -2.83 -0.37 -22.49
N ALA A 63 -2.88 -1.37 -21.62
CA ALA A 63 -3.04 -2.76 -22.02
C ALA A 63 -4.39 -3.03 -22.71
N ALA A 64 -5.47 -2.37 -22.29
CA ALA A 64 -6.76 -2.44 -22.97
C ALA A 64 -6.70 -1.84 -24.38
N LYS A 65 -5.94 -0.74 -24.57
CA LYS A 65 -5.73 -0.14 -25.91
C LYS A 65 -4.95 -1.07 -26.82
N GLU A 66 -3.89 -1.71 -26.32
CA GLU A 66 -3.11 -2.69 -27.12
C GLU A 66 -3.94 -3.91 -27.47
N LEU A 67 -4.70 -4.48 -26.52
CA LEU A 67 -5.63 -5.59 -26.79
C LEU A 67 -6.57 -5.25 -27.96
N GLY A 68 -7.12 -4.05 -27.94
CA GLY A 68 -8.00 -3.63 -29.02
C GLY A 68 -7.30 -3.48 -30.38
N ARG A 69 -6.04 -3.05 -30.40
CA ARG A 69 -5.23 -2.95 -31.62
C ARG A 69 -4.89 -4.32 -32.22
N GLU A 70 -4.68 -5.32 -31.37
CA GLU A 70 -4.42 -6.69 -31.81
C GLU A 70 -5.66 -7.34 -32.46
N GLU A 71 -6.87 -6.91 -32.05
CA GLU A 71 -8.14 -7.48 -32.48
C GLU A 71 -8.78 -6.74 -33.68
N SER A 72 -8.28 -5.57 -34.10
CA SER A 72 -8.93 -4.76 -35.15
C SER A 72 -7.98 -4.03 -36.07
N TRP A 73 -8.15 -4.23 -37.39
CA TRP A 73 -7.47 -3.46 -38.44
C TRP A 73 -7.81 -1.96 -38.45
N HIS A 74 -9.00 -1.60 -38.00
CA HIS A 74 -9.51 -0.23 -38.03
C HIS A 74 -9.17 0.54 -36.74
N GLY A 75 -8.33 -0.05 -35.87
CA GLY A 75 -8.04 0.47 -34.54
C GLY A 75 -9.17 0.15 -33.55
N ALA A 76 -8.88 0.38 -32.28
CA ALA A 76 -9.84 0.16 -31.22
C ALA A 76 -10.12 1.42 -30.43
N LYS A 77 -11.34 1.53 -29.94
CA LYS A 77 -11.73 2.57 -28.96
C LYS A 77 -11.69 1.97 -27.57
N VAL A 78 -11.17 2.72 -26.63
CA VAL A 78 -11.24 2.38 -25.20
C VAL A 78 -12.32 3.22 -24.54
N VAL A 79 -13.31 2.55 -23.99
CA VAL A 79 -14.38 3.13 -23.18
C VAL A 79 -14.11 2.80 -21.73
N VAL A 80 -14.11 3.81 -20.87
CA VAL A 80 -13.91 3.64 -19.42
C VAL A 80 -15.22 3.87 -18.70
N GLY A 81 -15.75 2.83 -18.06
CA GLY A 81 -16.91 2.92 -17.16
C GLY A 81 -16.44 3.24 -15.74
N VAL A 82 -16.91 4.35 -15.19
CA VAL A 82 -16.54 4.82 -13.85
C VAL A 82 -17.64 4.47 -12.87
N ASN A 83 -17.30 3.73 -11.81
CA ASN A 83 -18.24 3.42 -10.72
C ASN A 83 -18.68 4.69 -9.99
N SER A 84 -19.91 4.68 -9.48
CA SER A 84 -20.49 5.79 -8.73
C SER A 84 -19.79 6.04 -7.39
N ASP A 85 -20.04 7.21 -6.81
CA ASP A 85 -19.60 7.55 -5.44
C ASP A 85 -20.32 6.68 -4.41
N GLU A 86 -21.57 6.32 -4.66
CA GLU A 86 -22.36 5.42 -3.84
C GLU A 86 -21.76 4.03 -3.81
N TRP A 87 -21.31 3.50 -4.95
CA TRP A 87 -20.65 2.20 -5.02
C TRP A 87 -19.32 2.20 -4.24
N LEU A 88 -18.51 3.26 -4.40
CA LEU A 88 -17.26 3.41 -3.64
C LEU A 88 -17.54 3.49 -2.13
N THR A 89 -18.59 4.20 -1.74
CA THR A 89 -19.00 4.31 -0.34
C THR A 89 -19.47 2.96 0.21
N ARG A 90 -20.25 2.16 -0.56
CA ARG A 90 -20.62 0.81 -0.16
C ARG A 90 -19.41 -0.11 -0.02
N LYS A 91 -18.46 -0.02 -0.96
CA LYS A 91 -17.31 -0.93 -1.01
C LYS A 91 -16.18 -0.56 -0.05
N LYS A 92 -15.91 0.74 0.18
CA LYS A 92 -14.73 1.24 0.89
C LYS A 92 -15.07 2.15 2.09
N GLY A 93 -16.37 2.39 2.35
CA GLY A 93 -16.85 3.31 3.39
C GLY A 93 -16.85 4.78 3.00
N LYS A 94 -16.09 5.18 1.99
CA LYS A 94 -16.01 6.56 1.47
C LYS A 94 -15.38 6.57 0.08
N PHE A 95 -15.57 7.65 -0.65
CA PHE A 95 -14.77 7.98 -1.83
C PHE A 95 -13.75 9.08 -1.50
N PHE A 96 -12.68 9.18 -2.26
CA PHE A 96 -11.65 10.21 -2.14
C PHE A 96 -11.91 11.35 -3.13
N MET A 97 -12.19 11.04 -4.40
CA MET A 97 -12.52 12.00 -5.45
C MET A 97 -13.96 11.80 -5.91
N PRO A 98 -14.78 12.87 -6.01
CA PRO A 98 -16.10 12.79 -6.63
C PRO A 98 -16.04 12.24 -8.06
N VAL A 99 -17.13 11.63 -8.52
CA VAL A 99 -17.18 10.98 -9.84
C VAL A 99 -16.83 11.94 -10.98
N GLU A 100 -17.22 13.20 -10.88
CA GLU A 100 -16.95 14.24 -11.88
C GLU A 100 -15.45 14.49 -12.06
N GLU A 101 -14.69 14.53 -10.96
CA GLU A 101 -13.23 14.69 -11.00
C GLU A 101 -12.56 13.46 -11.59
N ARG A 102 -13.00 12.26 -11.23
CA ARG A 102 -12.48 11.00 -11.78
C ARG A 102 -12.73 10.90 -13.28
N VAL A 103 -13.93 11.24 -13.73
CA VAL A 103 -14.30 11.32 -15.16
C VAL A 103 -13.40 12.31 -15.90
N ARG A 104 -13.21 13.52 -15.35
CA ARG A 104 -12.38 14.56 -15.97
C ARG A 104 -10.92 14.13 -16.14
N LEU A 105 -10.34 13.47 -15.12
CA LEU A 105 -8.99 12.96 -15.19
C LEU A 105 -8.85 11.86 -16.25
N LEU A 106 -9.79 10.93 -16.32
CA LEU A 106 -9.79 9.84 -17.29
C LEU A 106 -9.95 10.35 -18.72
N LEU A 107 -10.81 11.35 -18.96
CA LEU A 107 -10.96 11.99 -20.29
C LEU A 107 -9.68 12.68 -20.79
N ALA A 108 -8.79 13.08 -19.90
CA ALA A 108 -7.50 13.69 -20.24
C ALA A 108 -6.41 12.65 -20.59
N MET A 109 -6.69 11.35 -20.44
CA MET A 109 -5.72 10.28 -20.70
C MET A 109 -5.65 9.97 -22.19
N ARG A 110 -4.42 9.81 -22.73
CA ARG A 110 -4.16 9.60 -24.17
C ARG A 110 -4.90 8.39 -24.76
N ASN A 111 -5.00 7.30 -24.01
CA ASN A 111 -5.52 6.03 -24.50
C ASN A 111 -6.99 5.80 -24.11
N VAL A 112 -7.66 6.83 -23.61
CA VAL A 112 -9.11 6.83 -23.32
C VAL A 112 -9.82 7.59 -24.45
N ASP A 113 -10.73 6.92 -25.14
CA ASP A 113 -11.50 7.53 -26.20
C ASP A 113 -12.84 8.08 -25.66
N GLN A 114 -13.44 7.42 -24.66
CA GLN A 114 -14.68 7.85 -24.01
C GLN A 114 -14.72 7.40 -22.54
N VAL A 115 -15.45 8.17 -21.74
CA VAL A 115 -15.74 7.83 -20.35
C VAL A 115 -17.26 7.84 -20.17
N ILE A 116 -17.78 6.83 -19.49
CA ILE A 116 -19.20 6.70 -19.16
C ILE A 116 -19.37 6.53 -17.65
N THR A 117 -20.41 7.06 -17.10
CA THR A 117 -20.97 6.70 -15.80
C THR A 117 -22.14 5.75 -16.02
N PHE A 118 -22.40 4.87 -15.08
CA PHE A 118 -23.43 3.84 -15.23
C PHE A 118 -24.06 3.51 -13.88
N ASP A 119 -25.23 2.89 -13.92
CA ASP A 119 -25.91 2.39 -12.74
C ASP A 119 -25.21 1.11 -12.26
N ASP A 120 -24.62 1.17 -11.06
CA ASP A 120 -23.93 0.09 -10.38
C ASP A 120 -24.59 -0.29 -9.03
N SER A 121 -25.86 0.02 -8.89
CA SER A 121 -26.64 -0.24 -7.67
C SER A 121 -26.77 -1.73 -7.35
N ASP A 122 -26.64 -2.60 -8.35
CA ASP A 122 -26.65 -4.06 -8.25
C ASP A 122 -25.26 -4.68 -8.05
N ASP A 123 -24.22 -3.85 -7.86
CA ASP A 123 -22.81 -4.25 -7.76
C ASP A 123 -22.29 -5.00 -9.00
N SER A 124 -22.80 -4.65 -10.20
CA SER A 124 -22.33 -5.16 -11.48
C SER A 124 -21.99 -4.04 -12.45
N SER A 125 -21.26 -4.36 -13.51
CA SER A 125 -20.99 -3.46 -14.65
C SER A 125 -21.88 -3.77 -15.86
N MET A 126 -22.99 -4.50 -15.69
CA MET A 126 -23.90 -4.84 -16.79
C MET A 126 -24.46 -3.61 -17.47
N ASN A 127 -24.80 -2.58 -16.70
CA ASN A 127 -25.29 -1.31 -17.26
C ASN A 127 -24.25 -0.61 -18.10
N ALA A 128 -22.94 -0.68 -17.74
CA ALA A 128 -21.86 -0.14 -18.55
C ALA A 128 -21.75 -0.87 -19.91
N ILE A 129 -21.95 -2.19 -19.95
CA ILE A 129 -21.99 -2.96 -21.19
C ILE A 129 -23.19 -2.52 -22.05
N HIS A 130 -24.37 -2.36 -21.44
CA HIS A 130 -25.57 -1.86 -22.15
C HIS A 130 -25.34 -0.48 -22.79
N ILE A 131 -24.79 0.46 -22.03
CA ILE A 131 -24.50 1.81 -22.54
C ILE A 131 -23.51 1.72 -23.70
N THR A 132 -22.42 0.95 -23.52
CA THR A 132 -21.40 0.76 -24.55
C THR A 132 -21.98 0.14 -25.82
N ARG A 133 -22.85 -0.87 -25.69
CA ARG A 133 -23.55 -1.50 -26.83
C ARG A 133 -24.48 -0.51 -27.55
N HIS A 134 -25.16 0.36 -26.80
CA HIS A 134 -26.00 1.40 -27.40
C HIS A 134 -25.17 2.42 -28.19
N MET A 135 -24.01 2.79 -27.68
CA MET A 135 -23.08 3.73 -28.35
C MET A 135 -22.41 3.11 -29.59
N PHE A 136 -22.17 1.80 -29.56
CA PHE A 136 -21.45 1.05 -30.59
C PHE A 136 -22.25 -0.21 -30.99
N PRO A 137 -23.34 -0.05 -31.73
CA PRO A 137 -24.29 -1.15 -31.98
C PRO A 137 -23.72 -2.29 -32.84
N ASN A 138 -22.75 -1.99 -33.71
CA ASN A 138 -22.22 -2.96 -34.69
C ASN A 138 -20.81 -3.45 -34.35
N GLU A 139 -20.09 -2.74 -33.47
CA GLU A 139 -18.72 -3.06 -33.11
C GLU A 139 -18.65 -4.26 -32.18
N HIS A 140 -17.55 -4.97 -32.23
CA HIS A 140 -17.26 -5.99 -31.23
C HIS A 140 -16.86 -5.33 -29.91
N ILE A 141 -17.51 -5.71 -28.82
CA ILE A 141 -17.15 -5.25 -27.50
C ILE A 141 -16.28 -6.32 -26.83
N ILE A 142 -15.14 -5.91 -26.27
CA ILE A 142 -14.31 -6.71 -25.38
C ILE A 142 -14.46 -6.10 -23.98
N PHE A 143 -15.11 -6.81 -23.06
CA PHE A 143 -15.11 -6.41 -21.66
C PHE A 143 -13.81 -6.90 -21.01
N ALA A 144 -12.88 -5.97 -20.85
CA ALA A 144 -11.54 -6.25 -20.34
C ALA A 144 -11.50 -6.09 -18.81
N ASN A 145 -10.95 -7.10 -18.13
CA ASN A 145 -10.89 -7.17 -16.68
C ASN A 145 -9.43 -7.27 -16.23
N GLY A 146 -9.05 -6.43 -15.27
CA GLY A 146 -7.74 -6.43 -14.63
C GLY A 146 -7.79 -6.94 -13.19
N GLY A 147 -6.60 -7.07 -12.58
CA GLY A 147 -6.45 -7.45 -11.18
C GLY A 147 -6.94 -8.87 -10.89
N ASP A 148 -7.77 -9.00 -9.84
CA ASP A 148 -8.27 -10.27 -9.29
C ASP A 148 -9.59 -10.77 -9.91
N ARG A 149 -10.08 -10.12 -10.98
CA ARG A 149 -11.30 -10.52 -11.67
C ARG A 149 -11.05 -11.70 -12.59
N THR A 150 -11.98 -12.68 -12.55
CA THR A 150 -11.97 -13.90 -13.35
C THR A 150 -13.35 -14.21 -13.87
N SER A 151 -13.48 -15.14 -14.84
CA SER A 151 -14.76 -15.60 -15.33
C SER A 151 -15.70 -16.21 -14.27
N ALA A 152 -15.12 -16.63 -13.13
CA ALA A 152 -15.87 -17.24 -12.04
C ALA A 152 -16.44 -16.22 -11.03
N ASN A 153 -15.96 -14.99 -11.02
CA ASN A 153 -16.29 -14.01 -9.99
C ASN A 153 -16.93 -12.69 -10.51
N ILE A 154 -17.31 -12.64 -11.80
CA ILE A 154 -18.02 -11.50 -12.40
C ILE A 154 -19.42 -11.92 -12.86
N LYS A 155 -20.42 -11.06 -12.57
CA LYS A 155 -21.83 -11.28 -12.96
C LYS A 155 -22.03 -11.09 -14.47
N GLU A 156 -21.22 -10.29 -15.10
CA GLU A 156 -21.27 -9.86 -16.50
C GLU A 156 -21.11 -11.02 -17.48
N MET A 157 -20.56 -12.17 -17.05
CA MET A 157 -20.48 -13.39 -17.88
C MET A 157 -21.83 -13.88 -18.39
N ASN A 158 -22.92 -13.51 -17.71
CA ASN A 158 -24.28 -13.87 -18.10
C ASN A 158 -24.94 -12.84 -19.02
N PHE A 159 -24.21 -11.83 -19.51
CA PHE A 159 -24.77 -10.80 -20.38
C PHE A 159 -25.12 -11.39 -21.76
N PRO A 160 -26.37 -11.24 -22.24
CA PRO A 160 -26.86 -11.92 -23.44
C PRO A 160 -26.49 -11.13 -24.72
N ASP A 161 -25.23 -11.12 -25.11
CA ASP A 161 -24.73 -10.45 -26.31
C ASP A 161 -23.72 -11.36 -27.04
N SER A 162 -24.08 -11.78 -28.25
CA SER A 162 -23.21 -12.66 -29.07
C SER A 162 -21.99 -11.94 -29.68
N ASN A 163 -21.98 -10.60 -29.67
CA ASN A 163 -20.87 -9.78 -30.16
C ASN A 163 -20.07 -9.14 -29.01
N LEU A 164 -20.11 -9.78 -27.84
CA LEU A 164 -19.35 -9.45 -26.64
C LEU A 164 -18.37 -10.58 -26.33
N SER A 165 -17.15 -10.24 -26.01
CA SER A 165 -16.17 -11.16 -25.44
C SER A 165 -15.57 -10.62 -24.16
N PHE A 166 -14.91 -11.48 -23.38
CA PHE A 166 -14.30 -11.16 -22.11
C PHE A 166 -12.81 -11.40 -22.18
N SER A 167 -12.02 -10.49 -21.62
CA SER A 167 -10.58 -10.65 -21.44
C SER A 167 -10.24 -10.42 -19.98
N PHE A 168 -9.29 -11.21 -19.44
CA PHE A 168 -8.90 -11.18 -18.03
C PHE A 168 -7.40 -11.01 -17.87
N GLY A 169 -6.95 -10.53 -16.70
CA GLY A 169 -5.54 -10.31 -16.42
C GLY A 169 -4.92 -9.13 -17.18
N ILE A 170 -5.76 -8.21 -17.66
CA ILE A 170 -5.30 -7.04 -18.43
C ILE A 170 -4.56 -6.08 -17.50
N GLY A 171 -3.38 -5.62 -17.93
CA GLY A 171 -2.51 -4.73 -17.15
C GLY A 171 -1.59 -5.46 -16.15
N GLY A 172 -1.59 -6.81 -16.17
CA GLY A 172 -0.71 -7.62 -15.32
C GLY A 172 -1.17 -7.74 -13.87
N ASP A 173 -0.25 -8.16 -13.00
CA ASP A 173 -0.52 -8.34 -11.58
C ASP A 173 -0.79 -7.01 -10.87
N LYS A 174 -1.65 -7.05 -9.87
CA LYS A 174 -1.98 -5.88 -9.05
C LYS A 174 -0.77 -5.45 -8.22
N THR A 175 -0.02 -4.46 -8.68
CA THR A 175 1.17 -3.91 -8.00
C THR A 175 0.83 -2.82 -6.98
N GLN A 176 -0.31 -2.17 -7.12
CA GLN A 176 -0.77 -1.08 -6.25
C GLN A 176 -2.28 -1.10 -6.05
N SER A 177 -2.75 -0.50 -4.97
CA SER A 177 -4.17 -0.22 -4.77
C SER A 177 -4.40 1.22 -4.29
N SER A 178 -5.50 1.81 -4.73
CA SER A 178 -5.93 3.13 -4.26
C SER A 178 -6.09 3.18 -2.72
N SER A 179 -6.56 2.09 -2.12
CA SER A 179 -6.76 2.02 -0.66
C SER A 179 -5.43 2.03 0.10
N ASP A 180 -4.41 1.32 -0.42
CA ASP A 180 -3.08 1.27 0.19
C ASP A 180 -2.39 2.64 0.09
N LEU A 181 -2.50 3.30 -1.08
CA LEU A 181 -1.96 4.65 -1.27
C LEU A 181 -2.62 5.67 -0.32
N LEU A 182 -3.93 5.63 -0.19
CA LEU A 182 -4.66 6.51 0.74
C LEU A 182 -4.33 6.20 2.19
N GLY A 183 -4.20 4.94 2.55
CA GLY A 183 -3.77 4.51 3.88
C GLY A 183 -2.37 4.99 4.23
N GLU A 184 -1.43 4.86 3.28
CA GLU A 184 -0.06 5.34 3.45
C GLU A 184 0.00 6.87 3.55
N TRP A 185 -0.81 7.58 2.76
CA TRP A 185 -0.90 9.04 2.85
C TRP A 185 -1.54 9.51 4.16
N ALA A 186 -2.60 8.86 4.63
CA ALA A 186 -3.32 9.24 5.84
C ALA A 186 -2.52 8.98 7.13
N ALA A 187 -1.72 7.91 7.13
CA ALA A 187 -0.88 7.52 8.26
C ALA A 187 0.46 6.96 7.74
N PRO A 188 1.38 7.84 7.31
CA PRO A 188 2.65 7.42 6.74
C PRO A 188 3.50 6.66 7.76
N ARG A 189 4.29 5.71 7.26
CA ARG A 189 5.24 4.97 8.09
C ARG A 189 6.42 5.84 8.46
N THR A 190 6.82 5.73 9.71
CA THR A 190 8.10 6.26 10.20
C THR A 190 9.02 5.06 10.49
N GLU A 191 9.96 4.82 9.58
CA GLU A 191 10.89 3.68 9.65
C GLU A 191 11.86 3.81 10.83
N ARG A 192 12.20 2.69 11.46
CA ARG A 192 13.15 2.53 12.57
C ARG A 192 13.95 1.24 12.38
N ASP A 193 15.06 1.09 13.10
CA ASP A 193 15.89 -0.14 13.08
C ASP A 193 15.15 -1.39 13.58
N TRP A 194 14.03 -1.21 14.27
CA TRP A 194 13.21 -2.27 14.85
C TRP A 194 11.92 -2.57 14.09
N GLY A 195 11.65 -1.88 12.97
CA GLY A 195 10.41 -1.92 12.21
C GLY A 195 9.92 -0.51 11.90
N TYR A 196 8.66 -0.21 12.14
CA TYR A 196 8.11 1.13 11.90
C TYR A 196 6.96 1.46 12.85
N TYR A 197 6.59 2.74 12.87
CA TYR A 197 5.34 3.16 13.49
C TYR A 197 4.55 4.09 12.56
N ARG A 198 3.25 4.21 12.83
CA ARG A 198 2.33 5.15 12.21
C ARG A 198 1.63 5.96 13.31
N VAL A 199 1.46 7.26 13.09
CA VAL A 199 0.54 8.06 13.91
C VAL A 199 -0.84 7.92 13.27
N LEU A 200 -1.73 7.20 13.93
CA LEU A 200 -3.09 6.96 13.44
C LEU A 200 -3.99 8.17 13.71
N HIS A 201 -3.82 8.81 14.87
CA HIS A 201 -4.54 10.00 15.22
C HIS A 201 -3.82 10.79 16.32
N GLU A 202 -3.90 12.11 16.24
CA GLU A 202 -3.44 13.04 17.27
C GLU A 202 -4.62 13.95 17.65
N PHE A 203 -5.22 13.69 18.82
CA PHE A 203 -6.35 14.49 19.32
C PHE A 203 -5.89 15.86 19.82
N SER A 204 -4.72 15.89 20.48
CA SER A 204 -4.08 17.08 21.03
C SER A 204 -2.65 16.74 21.43
N ARG A 205 -1.92 17.71 21.98
CA ARG A 205 -0.62 17.42 22.61
C ARG A 205 -0.70 16.45 23.79
N GLU A 206 -1.88 16.24 24.33
CA GLU A 206 -2.11 15.43 25.53
C GLU A 206 -2.55 13.99 25.21
N CYS A 207 -2.93 13.71 23.94
CA CYS A 207 -3.37 12.38 23.54
C CYS A 207 -3.05 12.07 22.07
N LYS A 208 -2.35 10.95 21.83
CA LYS A 208 -1.96 10.46 20.53
C LYS A 208 -2.13 8.94 20.43
N ILE A 209 -2.56 8.45 19.27
CA ILE A 209 -2.67 7.02 18.99
C ILE A 209 -1.66 6.66 17.90
N LYS A 210 -0.86 5.62 18.16
CA LYS A 210 0.10 5.05 17.23
C LYS A 210 -0.16 3.56 16.99
N GLU A 211 0.23 3.10 15.81
CA GLU A 211 0.45 1.70 15.52
C GLU A 211 1.96 1.46 15.46
N LEU A 212 2.45 0.50 16.20
CA LEU A 212 3.84 0.06 16.17
C LEU A 212 3.88 -1.32 15.51
N THR A 213 4.74 -1.50 14.51
CA THR A 213 5.05 -2.82 13.94
C THR A 213 6.50 -3.13 14.24
N VAL A 214 6.73 -4.17 15.03
CA VAL A 214 8.07 -4.60 15.46
C VAL A 214 8.46 -5.87 14.71
N ASP A 215 9.55 -5.80 13.98
CA ASP A 215 10.05 -6.90 13.16
C ASP A 215 10.44 -8.13 14.04
N PRO A 216 10.43 -9.35 13.48
CA PRO A 216 10.90 -10.55 14.15
C PRO A 216 12.28 -10.38 14.76
N GLY A 217 12.45 -10.76 16.02
CA GLY A 217 13.71 -10.68 16.75
C GLY A 217 14.18 -9.25 17.07
N SER A 218 13.34 -8.24 16.87
CA SER A 218 13.66 -6.83 17.06
C SER A 218 13.08 -6.26 18.36
N SER A 219 13.59 -5.12 18.79
CA SER A 219 13.15 -4.45 20.01
C SER A 219 13.29 -2.94 19.96
N LEU A 220 12.38 -2.25 20.64
CA LEU A 220 12.55 -0.83 20.92
C LEU A 220 13.72 -0.61 21.90
N SER A 221 14.17 0.61 22.07
CA SER A 221 15.14 0.97 23.12
C SER A 221 14.52 0.81 24.51
N MET A 222 15.37 0.59 25.54
CA MET A 222 14.95 0.81 26.91
C MET A 222 14.74 2.31 27.12
N GLN A 223 13.53 2.74 27.45
CA GLN A 223 13.11 4.14 27.47
C GLN A 223 12.13 4.44 28.59
N ARG A 224 12.00 5.73 28.92
CA ARG A 224 10.93 6.25 29.80
C ARG A 224 10.47 7.62 29.32
N HIS A 225 9.27 8.02 29.79
CA HIS A 225 8.64 9.30 29.46
C HIS A 225 8.27 10.06 30.73
N GLN A 226 8.56 11.35 30.76
CA GLN A 226 8.24 12.19 31.94
C GLN A 226 6.85 12.81 31.84
N GLY A 227 6.41 13.18 30.63
CA GLY A 227 5.16 13.90 30.37
C GLY A 227 3.97 13.01 30.05
N ARG A 228 4.19 11.72 29.73
CA ARG A 228 3.12 10.83 29.31
C ARG A 228 3.18 9.44 29.90
N SER A 229 2.02 8.79 29.94
CA SER A 229 1.84 7.35 30.13
C SER A 229 1.46 6.71 28.79
N GLU A 230 1.61 5.41 28.67
CA GLU A 230 1.26 4.66 27.48
C GLU A 230 0.37 3.47 27.84
N PHE A 231 -0.64 3.22 27.00
CA PHE A 231 -1.47 2.04 27.04
C PHE A 231 -1.20 1.25 25.77
N TRP A 232 -0.76 -0.01 25.92
CA TRP A 232 -0.45 -0.89 24.80
C TRP A 232 -1.48 -2.00 24.69
N PHE A 233 -2.04 -2.14 23.48
CA PHE A 233 -2.92 -3.24 23.11
C PHE A 233 -2.28 -4.03 21.97
N VAL A 234 -2.09 -5.34 22.16
CA VAL A 234 -1.48 -6.20 21.14
C VAL A 234 -2.52 -6.61 20.11
N ALA A 235 -2.43 -6.05 18.90
CA ALA A 235 -3.31 -6.37 17.78
C ALA A 235 -2.93 -7.70 17.12
N SER A 236 -1.63 -8.01 17.01
CA SER A 236 -1.14 -9.32 16.53
C SER A 236 0.24 -9.64 17.09
N GLY A 237 0.56 -10.93 17.20
CA GLY A 237 1.83 -11.41 17.76
C GLY A 237 1.84 -11.51 19.28
N VAL A 238 3.05 -11.59 19.85
CA VAL A 238 3.29 -11.63 21.30
C VAL A 238 4.36 -10.60 21.66
N ALA A 239 4.01 -9.67 22.52
CA ALA A 239 4.91 -8.66 23.04
C ALA A 239 5.58 -9.15 24.34
N THR A 240 6.89 -8.99 24.44
CA THR A 240 7.62 -9.20 25.70
C THR A 240 8.06 -7.83 26.22
N VAL A 241 7.71 -7.51 27.46
CA VAL A 241 8.01 -6.23 28.09
C VAL A 241 9.05 -6.39 29.17
N TYR A 242 10.07 -5.53 29.11
CA TYR A 242 11.16 -5.49 30.09
C TYR A 242 11.26 -4.13 30.76
N THR A 243 11.83 -4.09 31.95
CA THR A 243 12.23 -2.88 32.68
C THR A 243 13.68 -2.99 33.16
N VAL A 244 14.18 -1.95 33.83
CA VAL A 244 15.52 -1.94 34.41
C VAL A 244 15.49 -2.40 35.87
N ALA A 245 16.54 -3.09 36.29
CA ALA A 245 16.70 -3.54 37.69
C ALA A 245 16.89 -2.36 38.68
N TYR A 246 17.48 -1.25 38.20
CA TYR A 246 17.80 -0.08 39.01
C TYR A 246 17.25 1.18 38.34
N PRO A 247 16.00 1.59 38.65
CA PRO A 247 15.38 2.74 37.98
C PRO A 247 16.13 4.06 38.21
N ASN A 248 16.83 4.21 39.32
CA ASN A 248 17.62 5.39 39.67
C ASN A 248 19.06 5.34 39.07
N ASP A 249 19.51 4.20 38.60
CA ASP A 249 20.78 4.00 37.90
C ASP A 249 20.60 3.05 36.71
N PRO A 250 19.85 3.49 35.68
CA PRO A 250 19.47 2.65 34.56
C PRO A 250 20.66 2.22 33.68
N LYS A 251 21.81 2.89 33.80
CA LYS A 251 23.04 2.56 33.07
C LYS A 251 23.78 1.38 33.70
N ARG A 252 23.45 1.02 34.93
CA ARG A 252 24.04 -0.16 35.60
C ARG A 252 23.60 -1.41 34.84
N ASP A 253 24.58 -2.04 34.19
CA ASP A 253 24.31 -3.22 33.35
C ASP A 253 24.27 -4.50 34.21
N VAL A 254 23.08 -4.86 34.65
CA VAL A 254 22.75 -6.09 35.36
C VAL A 254 21.70 -6.92 34.61
N GLY A 255 21.45 -6.57 33.34
CA GLY A 255 20.37 -7.12 32.51
C GLY A 255 19.02 -6.43 32.72
N ASP A 256 18.15 -6.66 31.77
CA ASP A 256 16.77 -6.19 31.82
C ASP A 256 15.92 -7.19 32.63
N ILE A 257 14.94 -6.69 33.37
CA ILE A 257 13.99 -7.51 34.16
C ILE A 257 12.73 -7.69 33.31
N LEU A 258 12.32 -8.95 33.16
CA LEU A 258 11.05 -9.28 32.50
C LEU A 258 9.86 -8.77 33.35
N MET A 259 9.06 -7.87 32.79
CA MET A 259 7.76 -7.46 33.37
C MET A 259 6.66 -8.46 33.02
N GLY A 260 6.64 -8.97 31.79
CA GLY A 260 5.67 -9.95 31.35
C GLY A 260 5.62 -10.15 29.83
N LYS A 261 4.82 -11.13 29.42
CA LYS A 261 4.42 -11.34 28.04
C LYS A 261 2.96 -10.96 27.87
N ILE A 262 2.64 -10.31 26.77
CA ILE A 262 1.32 -9.83 26.42
C ILE A 262 0.96 -10.46 25.07
N SER A 263 -0.08 -11.28 25.07
CA SER A 263 -0.53 -11.98 23.86
C SER A 263 -1.51 -11.14 23.05
N LYS A 264 -1.81 -11.60 21.86
CA LYS A 264 -2.82 -10.99 21.00
C LYS A 264 -4.14 -10.76 21.76
N HIS A 265 -4.66 -9.54 21.67
CA HIS A 265 -5.86 -9.02 22.30
C HIS A 265 -5.75 -8.73 23.80
N ASP A 266 -4.56 -8.91 24.38
CA ASP A 266 -4.24 -8.43 25.73
C ASP A 266 -3.66 -7.02 25.70
N SER A 267 -3.57 -6.40 26.85
CA SER A 267 -3.08 -5.03 27.01
C SER A 267 -2.25 -4.84 28.28
N THR A 268 -1.45 -3.79 28.28
CA THR A 268 -0.71 -3.35 29.46
C THR A 268 -0.66 -1.84 29.55
N TRP A 269 -0.41 -1.35 30.74
CA TRP A 269 -0.25 0.07 31.06
C TRP A 269 1.19 0.35 31.45
N ILE A 270 1.79 1.39 30.88
CA ILE A 270 3.12 1.91 31.20
C ILE A 270 2.93 3.30 31.81
N PRO A 271 3.16 3.46 33.13
CA PRO A 271 3.04 4.74 33.81
C PRO A 271 4.14 5.73 33.40
N LYS A 272 3.90 7.04 33.66
CA LYS A 272 4.96 8.05 33.58
C LYS A 272 6.18 7.63 34.39
N ASN A 273 7.38 7.93 33.87
CA ASN A 273 8.69 7.66 34.49
C ASN A 273 9.05 6.19 34.66
N GLU A 274 8.24 5.25 34.19
CA GLU A 274 8.59 3.84 34.22
C GLU A 274 9.50 3.49 33.04
N TRP A 275 10.64 2.84 33.34
CA TRP A 275 11.53 2.31 32.32
C TRP A 275 10.89 1.07 31.69
N HIS A 276 10.81 1.07 30.37
CA HIS A 276 10.19 -0.01 29.62
C HIS A 276 10.88 -0.25 28.29
N ARG A 277 10.79 -1.49 27.82
CA ARG A 277 11.30 -1.95 26.52
C ARG A 277 10.36 -2.99 25.96
N LEU A 278 9.91 -2.79 24.74
CA LEU A 278 9.10 -3.72 23.96
C LEU A 278 10.01 -4.58 23.08
N VAL A 279 9.86 -5.90 23.16
CA VAL A 279 10.64 -6.87 22.38
C VAL A 279 9.72 -7.85 21.68
N ASN A 280 10.00 -8.11 20.41
CA ASN A 280 9.41 -9.19 19.64
C ASN A 280 10.41 -10.36 19.54
N HIS A 281 10.19 -11.42 20.29
CA HIS A 281 11.03 -12.63 20.25
C HIS A 281 10.52 -13.68 19.25
N GLU A 282 9.36 -13.44 18.65
CA GLU A 282 8.71 -14.38 17.75
C GLU A 282 9.24 -14.24 16.30
N SER A 283 8.88 -15.20 15.44
CA SER A 283 9.26 -15.24 14.03
C SER A 283 8.35 -14.40 13.12
N GLU A 284 7.24 -13.91 13.67
CA GLU A 284 6.26 -13.08 12.94
C GLU A 284 6.29 -11.64 13.45
N PRO A 285 5.90 -10.65 12.64
CA PRO A 285 5.79 -9.27 13.08
C PRO A 285 4.81 -9.10 14.23
N LEU A 286 5.18 -8.27 15.20
CA LEU A 286 4.34 -7.86 16.31
C LEU A 286 3.69 -6.51 15.98
N THR A 287 2.35 -6.42 16.11
CA THR A 287 1.64 -5.15 15.96
C THR A 287 1.00 -4.75 17.29
N VAL A 288 1.31 -3.53 17.73
CA VAL A 288 0.79 -2.93 18.96
C VAL A 288 0.08 -1.61 18.64
N CYS A 289 -1.14 -1.45 19.14
CA CYS A 289 -1.80 -0.16 19.22
C CYS A 289 -1.39 0.53 20.52
N GLU A 290 -0.72 1.68 20.40
CA GLU A 290 -0.22 2.48 21.51
C GLU A 290 -1.06 3.73 21.66
N ILE A 291 -1.64 3.95 22.85
CA ILE A 291 -2.30 5.21 23.22
C ILE A 291 -1.36 5.93 24.17
N GLN A 292 -0.81 7.04 23.73
CA GLN A 292 -0.04 7.96 24.55
C GLN A 292 -0.97 9.03 25.13
N PHE A 293 -0.86 9.30 26.41
CA PHE A 293 -1.67 10.35 27.06
C PHE A 293 -0.98 10.92 28.30
N GLY A 294 -1.14 12.20 28.52
CA GLY A 294 -0.50 12.92 29.61
C GLY A 294 -0.40 14.41 29.35
N ASP A 295 0.56 15.08 29.99
CA ASP A 295 0.72 16.53 29.86
C ASP A 295 1.34 16.92 28.52
N ASN A 296 2.14 16.01 27.92
CA ASN A 296 2.82 16.26 26.65
C ASN A 296 3.22 14.94 25.94
N CYS A 297 2.60 14.65 24.81
CA CYS A 297 2.86 13.46 23.99
C CYS A 297 3.74 13.78 22.77
N VAL A 298 4.83 14.54 22.97
CA VAL A 298 5.80 14.86 21.91
C VAL A 298 6.89 13.79 21.80
N GLU A 299 7.52 13.68 20.63
CA GLU A 299 8.54 12.67 20.39
C GLU A 299 9.83 12.91 21.21
N GLU A 300 10.09 14.16 21.58
CA GLU A 300 11.24 14.58 22.40
C GLU A 300 11.09 14.20 23.87
N ASP A 301 9.86 13.90 24.36
CA ASP A 301 9.62 13.39 25.72
C ASP A 301 10.04 11.95 25.82
N ILE A 302 11.34 11.70 25.72
CA ILE A 302 11.91 10.34 25.79
C ILE A 302 13.34 10.38 26.33
N GLU A 303 13.57 9.61 27.36
CA GLU A 303 14.90 9.29 27.86
C GLU A 303 15.23 7.84 27.48
N ARG A 304 16.41 7.59 26.94
CA ARG A 304 16.85 6.25 26.47
C ARG A 304 18.12 5.79 27.16
N VAL A 305 18.19 4.50 27.41
CA VAL A 305 19.42 3.81 27.79
C VAL A 305 19.80 2.87 26.64
N PHE A 306 20.95 3.14 26.05
CA PHE A 306 21.51 2.25 25.03
C PHE A 306 22.25 1.10 25.74
N ARG A 307 21.68 -0.09 25.66
CA ARG A 307 22.30 -1.33 26.09
C ARG A 307 22.61 -2.17 24.87
N ASN A 308 23.57 -3.08 24.98
CA ASN A 308 23.87 -4.03 23.94
C ASN A 308 22.58 -4.82 23.61
N LYS A 309 22.36 -5.12 22.32
CA LYS A 309 21.23 -5.94 21.88
C LYS A 309 21.22 -7.24 22.66
N LEU A 310 20.03 -7.68 23.08
CA LEU A 310 19.82 -8.99 23.70
C LEU A 310 20.22 -10.11 22.75
#